data_cfab8cab8a2da2e35eeb8d46cd35ee93
#
_entry.id   cfab8cab8a2da2e35eeb8d46cd35ee93
#
_cell.length_a   1.000
_cell.length_b   1.000
_cell.length_c   1.000
_cell.angle_alpha   90.00
_cell.angle_beta   90.00
_cell.angle_gamma   90.00
#
_symmetry.space_group_name_H-M   'P 1'
#
loop_
_entity.id
_entity.type
_entity.pdbx_description
1 polymer ?
#
loop_
_entity_poly.entity_id
_entity_poly.type
_entity_poly.pdbx_seq_one_letter_code
_entity_poly.pdbx_strand_id
1 'polypeptide(L)'
;MSAYTVDLDWLKRVREDIIDPGQRIIDPHHHLWPKTVAGSSNVRRHRLYDYMLEDFWEDTDSGHNVTDSVYIECSEFFWDSGNEYLNPVGETEYIKGIAQLSL
;
A
#
# COMPACT_ATOMS: atom_id res chain seq x y z
N MET A 1 5.49 4.99 -20.53
CA MET A 1 4.72 4.85 -19.27
C MET A 1 4.98 6.06 -18.39
N SER A 2 3.95 6.66 -17.85
CA SER A 2 4.10 7.77 -16.90
C SER A 2 4.44 7.23 -15.50
N ALA A 3 5.34 7.90 -14.81
CA ALA A 3 5.60 7.65 -13.41
C ALA A 3 4.50 8.27 -12.55
N TYR A 4 4.06 7.56 -11.53
CA TYR A 4 3.05 8.05 -10.61
C TYR A 4 3.72 8.69 -9.39
N THR A 5 3.36 9.93 -9.09
CA THR A 5 3.86 10.65 -7.93
C THR A 5 2.70 11.31 -7.17
N VAL A 6 2.94 11.59 -5.89
CA VAL A 6 2.01 12.33 -5.04
C VAL A 6 2.55 13.75 -4.84
N ASP A 7 1.73 14.75 -5.11
CA ASP A 7 2.06 16.16 -4.84
C ASP A 7 1.60 16.52 -3.42
N LEU A 8 2.53 16.44 -2.47
CA LEU A 8 2.24 16.71 -1.07
C LEU A 8 1.89 18.16 -0.80
N ASP A 9 2.48 19.11 -1.55
CA ASP A 9 2.18 20.53 -1.41
C ASP A 9 0.75 20.83 -1.85
N TRP A 10 0.31 20.18 -2.91
CA TRP A 10 -1.06 20.29 -3.37
C TRP A 10 -2.05 19.72 -2.33
N LEU A 11 -1.76 18.57 -1.76
CA LEU A 11 -2.61 17.95 -0.73
C LEU A 11 -2.75 18.80 0.53
N LYS A 12 -1.72 19.56 0.90
CA LYS A 12 -1.73 20.45 2.08
C LYS A 12 -2.57 21.71 1.90
N ARG A 13 -3.04 22.02 0.69
CA ARG A 13 -3.78 23.25 0.39
C ARG A 13 -5.17 23.29 1.02
N VAL A 14 -5.76 22.13 1.27
CA VAL A 14 -7.07 22.01 1.91
C VAL A 14 -6.91 21.19 3.18
N ARG A 15 -7.37 21.76 4.30
CA ARG A 15 -7.45 21.06 5.58
C ARG A 15 -8.90 21.05 6.03
N GLU A 16 -9.35 19.88 6.46
CA GLU A 16 -10.66 19.70 7.03
C GLU A 16 -10.52 19.20 8.47
N ASP A 17 -11.38 19.65 9.36
CA ASP A 17 -11.42 19.16 10.72
C ASP A 17 -11.96 17.72 10.73
N ILE A 18 -11.40 16.89 11.60
CA ILE A 18 -11.90 15.55 11.83
C ILE A 18 -13.20 15.66 12.65
N ILE A 19 -14.32 15.21 12.09
CA ILE A 19 -15.64 15.36 12.70
C ILE A 19 -15.77 14.45 13.92
N ASP A 20 -15.34 13.19 13.81
CA ASP A 20 -15.41 12.24 14.91
C ASP A 20 -14.14 11.38 14.96
N PRO A 21 -13.14 11.80 15.75
CA PRO A 21 -11.86 11.06 15.82
C PRO A 21 -11.99 9.71 16.54
N GLY A 22 -13.08 9.47 17.26
CA GLY A 22 -13.33 8.21 17.95
C GLY A 22 -14.08 7.17 17.08
N GLN A 23 -14.67 7.57 15.97
CA GLN A 23 -15.40 6.66 15.09
C GLN A 23 -14.47 5.58 14.55
N ARG A 24 -14.78 4.32 14.87
CA ARG A 24 -14.02 3.20 14.32
C ARG A 24 -14.16 3.12 12.83
N ILE A 25 -13.05 2.99 12.13
CA ILE A 25 -12.98 2.84 10.67
C ILE A 25 -12.25 1.55 10.34
N ILE A 26 -12.83 0.77 9.43
CA ILE A 26 -12.15 -0.34 8.78
C ILE A 26 -11.90 0.11 7.34
N ASP A 27 -10.63 0.27 6.95
CA ASP A 27 -10.27 0.60 5.57
C ASP A 27 -10.49 -0.63 4.69
N PRO A 28 -11.45 -0.60 3.76
CA PRO A 28 -11.80 -1.77 2.97
C PRO A 28 -10.86 -2.03 1.79
N HIS A 29 -9.87 -1.17 1.54
CA HIS A 29 -9.10 -1.25 0.31
C HIS A 29 -7.78 -0.48 0.42
N HIS A 30 -6.69 -1.18 0.70
CA HIS A 30 -5.37 -0.57 0.63
C HIS A 30 -4.37 -1.46 -0.10
N HIS A 31 -3.28 -0.86 -0.51
CA HIS A 31 -2.16 -1.52 -1.18
C HIS A 31 -0.87 -1.18 -0.47
N LEU A 32 0.13 -2.02 -0.67
CA LEU A 32 1.53 -1.72 -0.36
C LEU A 32 2.35 -1.98 -1.62
N TRP A 33 3.33 -1.14 -1.88
CA TRP A 33 4.21 -1.34 -3.03
C TRP A 33 5.59 -0.77 -2.79
N PRO A 34 6.62 -1.45 -3.32
CA PRO A 34 7.97 -0.89 -3.33
C PRO A 34 8.14 0.08 -4.50
N LYS A 35 9.15 0.93 -4.39
CA LYS A 35 9.65 1.71 -5.51
C LYS A 35 10.02 0.78 -6.68
N THR A 36 9.70 1.19 -7.90
CA THR A 36 10.08 0.44 -9.10
C THR A 36 11.59 0.40 -9.25
N VAL A 37 12.14 -0.80 -9.38
CA VAL A 37 13.55 -1.00 -9.65
C VAL A 37 13.76 -1.02 -11.17
N ALA A 38 14.77 -0.30 -11.66
CA ALA A 38 15.11 -0.27 -13.07
C ALA A 38 15.43 -1.69 -13.58
N GLY A 39 14.82 -2.06 -14.71
CA GLY A 39 14.99 -3.38 -15.31
C GLY A 39 14.07 -4.47 -14.79
N SER A 40 13.19 -4.17 -13.84
CA SER A 40 12.17 -5.12 -13.40
C SER A 40 11.12 -5.33 -14.47
N SER A 41 10.94 -6.57 -14.91
CA SER A 41 9.96 -6.93 -15.95
C SER A 41 8.57 -7.21 -15.39
N ASN A 42 8.45 -7.38 -14.08
CA ASN A 42 7.22 -7.84 -13.43
C ASN A 42 6.35 -6.69 -12.90
N VAL A 43 6.78 -5.45 -13.10
CA VAL A 43 6.09 -4.29 -12.58
C VAL A 43 5.17 -3.71 -13.64
N ARG A 44 3.89 -3.68 -13.37
CA ARG A 44 2.88 -3.13 -14.29
C ARG A 44 2.85 -1.60 -14.30
N ARG A 45 3.38 -0.95 -13.26
CA ARG A 45 3.41 0.51 -13.13
C ARG A 45 4.75 0.97 -12.60
N HIS A 46 5.21 2.10 -13.08
CA HIS A 46 6.38 2.75 -12.52
C HIS A 46 5.99 3.57 -11.29
N ARG A 47 6.73 3.35 -10.21
CA ARG A 47 6.56 4.09 -8.96
C ARG A 47 7.90 4.71 -8.57
N LEU A 48 7.88 5.98 -8.19
CA LEU A 48 9.08 6.71 -7.81
C LEU A 48 9.36 6.67 -6.31
N TYR A 49 8.47 6.09 -5.51
CA TYR A 49 8.59 6.01 -4.06
C TYR A 49 8.04 4.69 -3.54
N ASP A 50 8.54 4.30 -2.37
CA ASP A 50 7.97 3.19 -1.61
C ASP A 50 6.71 3.64 -0.89
N TYR A 51 5.74 2.74 -0.77
CA TYR A 51 4.62 2.89 0.13
C TYR A 51 4.41 1.55 0.84
N MET A 52 5.04 1.41 1.99
CA MET A 52 5.05 0.17 2.75
C MET A 52 4.33 0.36 4.09
N LEU A 53 4.43 -0.60 4.99
CA LEU A 53 3.65 -0.63 6.22
C LEU A 53 3.80 0.65 7.07
N GLU A 54 5.02 1.17 7.19
CA GLU A 54 5.27 2.38 7.97
C GLU A 54 4.58 3.62 7.38
N ASP A 55 4.60 3.73 6.04
CA ASP A 55 3.91 4.81 5.34
C ASP A 55 2.40 4.71 5.52
N PHE A 56 1.87 3.49 5.43
CA PHE A 56 0.46 3.21 5.67
C PHE A 56 0.05 3.58 7.10
N TRP A 57 0.87 3.24 8.09
CA TRP A 57 0.60 3.60 9.48
C TRP A 57 0.61 5.13 9.69
N GLU A 58 1.51 5.83 9.04
CA GLU A 58 1.53 7.30 9.10
C GLU A 58 0.20 7.89 8.62
N ASP A 59 -0.37 7.34 7.55
CA ASP A 59 -1.66 7.77 7.05
C ASP A 59 -2.81 7.37 8.00
N THR A 60 -2.80 6.15 8.54
CA THR A 60 -3.86 5.68 9.45
C THR A 60 -3.82 6.40 10.81
N ASP A 61 -2.65 6.89 11.23
CA ASP A 61 -2.49 7.61 12.49
C ASP A 61 -2.74 9.12 12.35
N SER A 62 -3.33 9.56 11.26
CA SER A 62 -3.54 10.98 10.95
C SER A 62 -4.67 11.66 11.72
N GLY A 63 -5.25 11.00 12.72
CA GLY A 63 -6.27 11.56 13.60
C GLY A 63 -7.62 10.85 13.55
N HIS A 64 -7.78 9.89 12.64
CA HIS A 64 -8.93 9.00 12.59
C HIS A 64 -8.65 7.70 13.37
N ASN A 65 -9.70 6.99 13.74
CA ASN A 65 -9.58 5.71 14.44
C ASN A 65 -9.66 4.53 13.45
N VAL A 66 -8.64 4.37 12.62
CA VAL A 66 -8.52 3.23 11.69
C VAL A 66 -7.96 2.03 12.46
N THR A 67 -8.79 1.03 12.71
CA THR A 67 -8.41 -0.13 13.53
C THR A 67 -8.01 -1.34 12.72
N ASP A 68 -8.51 -1.47 11.52
CA ASP A 68 -8.29 -2.63 10.66
C ASP A 68 -8.31 -2.18 9.21
N SER A 69 -7.76 -3.02 8.35
CA SER A 69 -7.76 -2.76 6.91
C SER A 69 -7.82 -4.06 6.11
N VAL A 70 -8.23 -3.95 4.85
CA VAL A 70 -8.22 -5.05 3.90
C VAL A 70 -7.20 -4.75 2.82
N TYR A 71 -6.17 -5.58 2.72
CA TYR A 71 -5.20 -5.49 1.64
C TYR A 71 -5.80 -6.05 0.35
N ILE A 72 -5.66 -5.29 -0.73
CA ILE A 72 -6.14 -5.71 -2.06
C ILE A 72 -4.94 -5.93 -2.97
N GLU A 73 -4.97 -7.00 -3.73
CA GLU A 73 -3.97 -7.35 -4.72
C GLU A 73 -3.69 -6.18 -5.67
N CYS A 74 -2.41 -5.91 -5.92
CA CYS A 74 -1.98 -4.85 -6.83
C CYS A 74 -0.84 -5.27 -7.76
N SER A 75 -0.66 -6.57 -7.96
CA SER A 75 0.36 -7.16 -8.83
C SER A 75 1.79 -6.94 -8.35
N GLU A 76 1.98 -6.75 -7.05
CA GLU A 76 3.29 -6.66 -6.42
C GLU A 76 3.64 -7.99 -5.74
N PHE A 77 4.95 -8.23 -5.54
CA PHE A 77 5.46 -9.38 -4.79
C PHE A 77 5.11 -10.75 -5.37
N PHE A 78 4.74 -10.83 -6.64
CA PHE A 78 4.50 -12.08 -7.32
C PHE A 78 5.79 -12.92 -7.35
N TRP A 79 5.67 -14.23 -7.31
CA TRP A 79 6.81 -15.08 -7.54
C TRP A 79 7.41 -14.86 -8.93
N ASP A 80 8.73 -14.89 -9.02
CA ASP A 80 9.47 -14.68 -10.28
C ASP A 80 9.60 -15.95 -11.12
N SER A 81 9.30 -17.11 -10.55
CA SER A 81 9.53 -18.41 -11.17
C SER A 81 8.46 -19.41 -10.77
N GLY A 82 8.43 -20.55 -11.47
CA GLY A 82 7.46 -21.60 -11.25
C GLY A 82 6.24 -21.45 -12.16
N ASN A 83 5.11 -22.00 -11.72
CA ASN A 83 3.86 -21.94 -12.48
C ASN A 83 3.31 -20.50 -12.47
N GLU A 84 3.21 -19.89 -13.65
CA GLU A 84 2.75 -18.50 -13.76
C GLU A 84 1.34 -18.28 -13.22
N TYR A 85 0.47 -19.29 -13.27
CA TYR A 85 -0.87 -19.20 -12.70
C TYR A 85 -0.87 -19.12 -11.18
N LEU A 86 0.20 -19.56 -10.52
CA LEU A 86 0.39 -19.55 -9.08
C LEU A 86 1.25 -18.37 -8.60
N ASN A 87 1.91 -17.67 -9.50
CA ASN A 87 2.80 -16.54 -9.13
C ASN A 87 2.12 -15.48 -8.24
N PRO A 88 0.83 -15.14 -8.43
CA PRO A 88 0.14 -14.21 -7.54
C PRO A 88 0.08 -14.64 -6.06
N VAL A 89 0.25 -15.93 -5.76
CA VAL A 89 0.32 -16.42 -4.37
C VAL A 89 1.48 -15.78 -3.61
N GLY A 90 2.56 -15.40 -4.31
CA GLY A 90 3.69 -14.68 -3.73
C GLY A 90 3.29 -13.38 -3.04
N GLU A 91 2.34 -12.65 -3.58
CA GLU A 91 1.82 -11.43 -2.95
C GLU A 91 1.10 -11.75 -1.64
N THR A 92 0.26 -12.77 -1.62
CA THR A 92 -0.44 -13.21 -0.42
C THR A 92 0.54 -13.65 0.67
N GLU A 93 1.57 -14.40 0.34
CA GLU A 93 2.61 -14.82 1.30
C GLU A 93 3.36 -13.63 1.88
N TYR A 94 3.75 -12.68 1.02
CA TYR A 94 4.47 -11.49 1.47
C TYR A 94 3.63 -10.65 2.43
N ILE A 95 2.39 -10.38 2.08
CA ILE A 95 1.47 -9.58 2.89
C ILE A 95 1.12 -10.28 4.20
N LYS A 96 0.98 -11.61 4.18
CA LYS A 96 0.81 -12.38 5.43
C LYS A 96 1.99 -12.17 6.38
N GLY A 97 3.23 -12.16 5.86
CA GLY A 97 4.41 -11.85 6.64
C GLY A 97 4.40 -10.44 7.23
N ILE A 98 3.99 -9.45 6.45
CA ILE A 98 3.83 -8.06 6.91
C ILE A 98 2.77 -7.97 8.02
N ALA A 99 1.63 -8.63 7.85
CA ALA A 99 0.57 -8.65 8.85
C ALA A 99 1.05 -9.23 10.19
N GLN A 100 1.88 -10.25 10.16
CA GLN A 100 2.47 -10.83 11.38
C GLN A 100 3.40 -9.87 12.11
N LEU A 101 4.11 -9.00 11.38
CA LEU A 101 4.97 -7.97 11.98
C LEU A 101 4.17 -6.85 12.64
N SER A 102 2.91 -6.66 12.26
CA SER A 102 2.05 -5.60 12.77
C SER A 102 1.25 -5.97 14.02
N LEU A 103 1.40 -7.18 14.51
CA LEU A 103 0.71 -7.66 15.73
C LEU A 103 1.36 -7.13 17.01
#